data_480fa8442259b938ffa2296c2eb10b71
#
_entry.id   480fa8442259b938ffa2296c2eb10b71
#
_cell.length_a   1.000
_cell.length_b   1.000
_cell.length_c   1.000
_cell.angle_alpha   90.00
_cell.angle_beta   90.00
_cell.angle_gamma   90.00
#
_symmetry.space_group_name_H-M   'P 1'
#
loop_
_entity.id
_entity.type
_entity.pdbx_description
1 polymer ?
#
loop_
_entity_poly.entity_id
_entity_poly.type
_entity_poly.pdbx_seq_one_letter_code
_entity_poly.pdbx_strand_id
1 'polypeptide(L)'
;MIHPVEPKKVLCIHDLSGMGRCSLAVILPVLSVMGVQPVALPTVVLSTHTGGLGTPARLDGCAYGEQALEHYHTLGVEFDCIYTGYLGGEDQVALAEKAFALWPAAKKIVDPVMGDNGKAYSTVTPALIDRIRALCGAADLILPNYTEAQILLQRQPQTELLTDEAAQALADELTALAPGAVVTGLSLIHI
;
A
#
# COMPACT_ATOMS: atom_id res chain seq x y z
N MET A 1 10.35 35.28 15.30
CA MET A 1 9.30 34.81 14.35
C MET A 1 9.39 33.30 14.31
N ILE A 2 8.31 32.59 14.66
CA ILE A 2 8.24 31.14 14.50
C ILE A 2 7.94 30.93 13.02
N HIS A 3 8.91 30.43 12.24
CA HIS A 3 8.65 30.00 10.88
C HIS A 3 7.72 28.78 10.96
N PRO A 4 6.56 28.77 10.29
CA PRO A 4 5.73 27.60 10.24
C PRO A 4 6.55 26.48 9.57
N VAL A 5 6.70 25.36 10.26
CA VAL A 5 7.29 24.15 9.68
C VAL A 5 6.29 23.64 8.66
N GLU A 6 6.69 23.56 7.39
CA GLU A 6 5.83 22.92 6.37
C GLU A 6 5.55 21.47 6.77
N PRO A 7 4.29 21.01 6.67
CA PRO A 7 3.96 19.62 6.97
C PRO A 7 4.66 18.69 5.98
N LYS A 8 5.08 17.54 6.47
CA LYS A 8 5.59 16.45 5.63
C LYS A 8 4.52 16.01 4.63
N LYS A 9 4.90 15.86 3.37
CA LYS A 9 4.00 15.49 2.27
C LYS A 9 4.12 13.99 1.98
N VAL A 10 2.99 13.29 2.00
CA VAL A 10 2.92 11.85 1.67
C VAL A 10 2.04 11.65 0.44
N LEU A 11 2.61 11.15 -0.64
CA LEU A 11 1.85 10.71 -1.81
C LEU A 11 1.22 9.34 -1.51
N CYS A 12 -0.11 9.30 -1.47
CA CYS A 12 -0.87 8.10 -1.13
C CYS A 12 -1.50 7.50 -2.39
N ILE A 13 -0.92 6.39 -2.88
CA ILE A 13 -1.33 5.68 -4.10
C ILE A 13 -2.17 4.47 -3.68
N HIS A 14 -3.49 4.65 -3.59
CA HIS A 14 -4.43 3.64 -3.09
C HIS A 14 -5.77 3.76 -3.81
N ASP A 15 -6.65 2.77 -3.63
CA ASP A 15 -8.05 2.91 -4.01
C ASP A 15 -8.79 3.94 -3.14
N LEU A 16 -9.88 4.47 -3.68
CA LEU A 16 -10.85 5.29 -2.94
C LEU A 16 -12.20 4.60 -2.96
N SER A 17 -12.61 4.03 -1.85
CA SER A 17 -13.92 3.44 -1.67
C SER A 17 -14.89 4.46 -1.05
N GLY A 18 -15.99 4.74 -1.74
CA GLY A 18 -17.00 5.71 -1.28
C GLY A 18 -17.72 5.23 -0.02
N MET A 19 -18.12 3.96 0.01
CA MET A 19 -18.70 3.32 1.19
C MET A 19 -17.73 2.26 1.70
N GLY A 20 -17.31 2.42 2.96
CA GLY A 20 -16.32 1.59 3.63
C GLY A 20 -15.28 2.46 4.32
N ARG A 21 -14.67 1.91 5.37
CA ARG A 21 -13.62 2.59 6.14
C ARG A 21 -12.26 1.95 5.84
N CYS A 22 -11.78 2.15 4.62
CA CYS A 22 -10.52 1.58 4.14
C CYS A 22 -9.80 2.55 3.20
N SER A 23 -8.57 2.26 2.90
CA SER A 23 -7.73 2.92 1.90
C SER A 23 -7.73 4.46 2.04
N LEU A 24 -7.84 5.24 0.98
CA LEU A 24 -7.78 6.71 1.03
C LEU A 24 -8.82 7.33 1.96
N ALA A 25 -10.01 6.73 2.09
CA ALA A 25 -11.05 7.25 2.99
C ALA A 25 -10.64 7.26 4.47
N VAL A 26 -9.67 6.43 4.87
CA VAL A 26 -9.09 6.37 6.22
C VAL A 26 -7.73 7.07 6.27
N ILE A 27 -6.88 6.84 5.27
CA ILE A 27 -5.52 7.38 5.23
C ILE A 27 -5.52 8.90 5.31
N LEU A 28 -6.38 9.56 4.51
CA LEU A 28 -6.43 11.02 4.44
C LEU A 28 -6.73 11.68 5.80
N PRO A 29 -7.81 11.33 6.52
CA PRO A 29 -8.09 11.94 7.81
C PRO A 29 -7.06 11.57 8.87
N VAL A 30 -6.55 10.32 8.89
CA VAL A 30 -5.57 9.89 9.88
C VAL A 30 -4.26 10.65 9.72
N LEU A 31 -3.67 10.70 8.54
CA LEU A 31 -2.43 11.44 8.31
C LEU A 31 -2.62 12.95 8.55
N SER A 32 -3.79 13.52 8.19
CA SER A 32 -4.07 14.93 8.41
C SER A 32 -4.09 15.29 9.89
N VAL A 33 -4.73 14.47 10.75
CA VAL A 33 -4.75 14.76 12.20
C VAL A 33 -3.37 14.51 12.86
N MET A 34 -2.49 13.75 12.22
CA MET A 34 -1.10 13.58 12.63
C MET A 34 -0.20 14.74 12.21
N GLY A 35 -0.73 15.77 11.54
CA GLY A 35 0.03 16.92 11.07
C GLY A 35 0.82 16.68 9.78
N VAL A 36 0.50 15.63 9.04
CA VAL A 36 1.07 15.31 7.74
C VAL A 36 0.12 15.80 6.65
N GLN A 37 0.63 16.21 5.50
CA GLN A 37 -0.16 16.53 4.32
C GLN A 37 -0.26 15.29 3.41
N PRO A 38 -1.34 14.51 3.45
CA PRO A 38 -1.55 13.43 2.51
C PRO A 38 -2.00 14.01 1.16
N VAL A 39 -1.40 13.50 0.08
CA VAL A 39 -1.75 13.83 -1.30
C VAL A 39 -2.33 12.58 -1.93
N ALA A 40 -3.64 12.61 -2.22
CA ALA A 40 -4.35 11.44 -2.74
C ALA A 40 -4.05 11.21 -4.22
N LEU A 41 -3.67 10.00 -4.56
CA LEU A 41 -3.58 9.50 -5.93
C LEU A 41 -4.42 8.21 -6.05
N PRO A 42 -5.72 8.32 -6.38
CA PRO A 42 -6.59 7.16 -6.45
C PRO A 42 -6.24 6.29 -7.66
N THR A 43 -5.89 5.01 -7.39
CA THR A 43 -5.67 3.99 -8.43
C THR A 43 -6.99 3.54 -9.05
N VAL A 44 -8.03 3.52 -8.25
CA VAL A 44 -9.42 3.24 -8.65
C VAL A 44 -10.37 3.92 -7.66
N VAL A 45 -11.49 4.44 -8.17
CA VAL A 45 -12.60 4.90 -7.33
C VAL A 45 -13.70 3.84 -7.38
N LEU A 46 -14.12 3.39 -6.22
CA LEU A 46 -15.12 2.35 -6.03
C LEU A 46 -16.34 2.91 -5.29
N SER A 47 -17.55 2.49 -5.66
CA SER A 47 -18.76 2.86 -4.91
C SER A 47 -18.78 2.29 -3.50
N THR A 48 -18.20 1.07 -3.32
CA THR A 48 -18.01 0.40 -2.03
C THR A 48 -16.68 -0.35 -2.07
N HIS A 49 -16.13 -0.72 -0.90
CA HIS A 49 -15.06 -1.72 -0.87
C HIS A 49 -15.53 -3.07 -1.43
N THR A 50 -14.60 -3.93 -1.83
CA THR A 50 -14.90 -5.19 -2.54
C THR A 50 -15.32 -6.34 -1.62
N GLY A 51 -15.23 -6.19 -0.31
CA GLY A 51 -15.51 -7.24 0.67
C GLY A 51 -16.98 -7.32 1.06
N GLY A 52 -17.74 -8.30 0.53
CA GLY A 52 -19.09 -8.63 1.02
C GLY A 52 -20.23 -7.71 0.59
N LEU A 53 -19.99 -6.68 -0.24
CA LEU A 53 -20.98 -5.71 -0.68
C LEU A 53 -21.37 -5.83 -2.17
N GLY A 54 -21.13 -7.00 -2.76
CA GLY A 54 -21.40 -7.23 -4.17
C GLY A 54 -20.35 -6.62 -5.10
N THR A 55 -20.73 -6.32 -6.34
CA THR A 55 -19.83 -5.75 -7.36
C THR A 55 -19.95 -4.22 -7.35
N PRO A 56 -18.92 -3.48 -6.95
CA PRO A 56 -18.98 -2.03 -6.91
C PRO A 56 -18.95 -1.42 -8.32
N ALA A 57 -19.57 -0.24 -8.47
CA ALA A 57 -19.26 0.64 -9.59
C ALA A 57 -17.78 1.04 -9.51
N ARG A 58 -17.11 1.12 -10.66
CA ARG A 58 -15.66 1.33 -10.74
C ARG A 58 -15.32 2.42 -11.74
N LEU A 59 -14.43 3.32 -11.34
CA LEU A 59 -13.77 4.29 -12.20
C LEU A 59 -12.27 4.07 -12.10
N ASP A 60 -11.64 3.69 -13.20
CA ASP A 60 -10.18 3.50 -13.26
C ASP A 60 -9.44 4.84 -13.10
N GLY A 61 -8.38 4.84 -12.31
CA GLY A 61 -7.60 6.03 -11.98
C GLY A 61 -6.25 6.11 -12.69
N CYS A 62 -5.82 5.09 -13.44
CA CYS A 62 -4.46 5.04 -13.99
C CYS A 62 -4.13 6.22 -14.91
N ALA A 63 -5.00 6.52 -15.87
CA ALA A 63 -4.77 7.64 -16.80
C ALA A 63 -4.73 9.00 -16.07
N TYR A 64 -5.56 9.18 -15.06
CA TYR A 64 -5.49 10.36 -14.18
C TYR A 64 -4.19 10.37 -13.38
N GLY A 65 -3.81 9.22 -12.81
CA GLY A 65 -2.60 9.06 -12.02
C GLY A 65 -1.34 9.44 -12.79
N GLU A 66 -1.22 8.99 -14.03
CA GLU A 66 -0.12 9.36 -14.93
C GLU A 66 -0.02 10.88 -15.11
N GLN A 67 -1.14 11.54 -15.42
CA GLN A 67 -1.17 12.98 -15.60
C GLN A 67 -0.91 13.75 -14.31
N ALA A 68 -1.40 13.26 -13.18
CA ALA A 68 -1.19 13.86 -11.86
C ALA A 68 0.29 13.81 -11.45
N LEU A 69 0.97 12.66 -11.64
CA LEU A 69 2.41 12.53 -11.36
C LEU A 69 3.24 13.51 -12.20
N GLU A 70 2.96 13.60 -13.51
CA GLU A 70 3.63 14.56 -14.39
C GLU A 70 3.38 16.00 -13.95
N HIS A 71 2.15 16.33 -13.56
CA HIS A 71 1.80 17.67 -13.10
C HIS A 71 2.53 18.03 -11.81
N TYR A 72 2.53 17.13 -10.80
CA TYR A 72 3.27 17.35 -9.55
C TYR A 72 4.76 17.55 -9.80
N HIS A 73 5.34 16.74 -10.69
CA HIS A 73 6.76 16.84 -11.06
C HIS A 73 7.05 18.19 -11.75
N THR A 74 6.20 18.61 -12.69
CA THR A 74 6.32 19.91 -13.37
C THR A 74 6.23 21.10 -12.41
N LEU A 75 5.41 20.98 -11.37
CA LEU A 75 5.29 22.00 -10.31
C LEU A 75 6.49 22.01 -9.33
N GLY A 76 7.42 21.07 -9.46
CA GLY A 76 8.52 20.91 -8.50
C GLY A 76 8.06 20.48 -7.12
N VAL A 77 6.94 19.76 -7.02
CA VAL A 77 6.47 19.23 -5.72
C VAL A 77 7.41 18.12 -5.27
N GLU A 78 7.93 18.24 -4.06
CA GLU A 78 8.70 17.19 -3.40
C GLU A 78 7.82 16.44 -2.39
N PHE A 79 7.96 15.11 -2.36
CA PHE A 79 7.32 14.25 -1.39
C PHE A 79 8.35 13.69 -0.41
N ASP A 80 8.01 13.69 0.88
CA ASP A 80 8.83 13.06 1.93
C ASP A 80 8.63 11.53 1.95
N CYS A 81 7.45 11.08 1.52
CA CYS A 81 7.10 9.66 1.50
C CYS A 81 6.13 9.37 0.34
N ILE A 82 6.24 8.18 -0.21
CA ILE A 82 5.26 7.57 -1.12
C ILE A 82 4.73 6.32 -0.41
N TYR A 83 3.41 6.28 -0.22
CA TYR A 83 2.73 5.17 0.44
C TYR A 83 1.75 4.53 -0.53
N THR A 84 1.96 3.25 -0.84
CA THR A 84 1.11 2.48 -1.75
C THR A 84 0.31 1.43 -0.99
N GLY A 85 -0.88 1.11 -1.49
CA GLY A 85 -1.73 0.03 -0.96
C GLY A 85 -2.30 -0.84 -2.06
N TYR A 86 -3.62 -0.98 -2.16
CA TYR A 86 -4.23 -1.85 -3.15
C TYR A 86 -3.91 -1.43 -4.58
N LEU A 87 -3.22 -2.32 -5.30
CA LEU A 87 -2.86 -2.23 -6.71
C LEU A 87 -3.48 -3.43 -7.44
N GLY A 88 -4.64 -3.22 -8.04
CA GLY A 88 -5.46 -4.29 -8.62
C GLY A 88 -5.06 -4.71 -10.05
N GLY A 89 -3.96 -4.17 -10.59
CA GLY A 89 -3.48 -4.47 -11.94
C GLY A 89 -2.03 -4.05 -12.13
N GLU A 90 -1.38 -4.59 -13.17
CA GLU A 90 0.03 -4.31 -13.48
C GLU A 90 0.26 -2.84 -13.88
N ASP A 91 -0.72 -2.20 -14.47
CA ASP A 91 -0.74 -0.77 -14.79
C ASP A 91 -0.68 0.12 -13.54
N GLN A 92 -1.36 -0.30 -12.46
CA GLN A 92 -1.32 0.39 -11.18
C GLN A 92 0.04 0.18 -10.48
N VAL A 93 0.65 -0.99 -10.61
CA VAL A 93 2.02 -1.22 -10.15
C VAL A 93 3.01 -0.33 -10.93
N ALA A 94 2.86 -0.24 -12.25
CA ALA A 94 3.70 0.62 -13.08
C ALA A 94 3.56 2.11 -12.68
N LEU A 95 2.36 2.56 -12.29
CA LEU A 95 2.14 3.91 -11.77
C LEU A 95 2.93 4.14 -10.47
N ALA A 96 2.95 3.17 -9.55
CA ALA A 96 3.73 3.26 -8.32
C ALA A 96 5.25 3.26 -8.61
N GLU A 97 5.72 2.41 -9.50
CA GLU A 97 7.12 2.39 -9.96
C GLU A 97 7.54 3.73 -10.57
N LYS A 98 6.67 4.35 -11.38
CA LYS A 98 6.90 5.69 -11.94
C LYS A 98 7.02 6.74 -10.84
N ALA A 99 6.15 6.70 -9.83
CA ALA A 99 6.25 7.62 -8.70
C ALA A 99 7.57 7.43 -7.93
N PHE A 100 8.02 6.19 -7.72
CA PHE A 100 9.32 5.90 -7.09
C PHE A 100 10.49 6.45 -7.88
N ALA A 101 10.41 6.41 -9.21
CA ALA A 101 11.45 6.95 -10.10
C ALA A 101 11.47 8.48 -10.12
N LEU A 102 10.31 9.14 -10.09
CA LEU A 102 10.20 10.61 -10.10
C LEU A 102 10.68 11.24 -8.78
N TRP A 103 10.48 10.56 -7.64
CA TRP A 103 10.90 11.03 -6.33
C TRP A 103 11.81 10.01 -5.62
N PRO A 104 13.05 9.83 -6.10
CA PRO A 104 13.96 8.80 -5.56
C PRO A 104 14.35 9.04 -4.10
N ALA A 105 14.33 10.29 -3.64
CA ALA A 105 14.66 10.66 -2.26
C ALA A 105 13.50 10.43 -1.26
N ALA A 106 12.26 10.28 -1.75
CA ALA A 106 11.12 10.00 -0.89
C ALA A 106 11.25 8.61 -0.26
N LYS A 107 10.82 8.49 1.01
CA LYS A 107 10.67 7.17 1.65
C LYS A 107 9.55 6.39 0.98
N LYS A 108 9.79 5.12 0.68
CA LYS A 108 8.87 4.23 -0.01
C LYS A 108 8.29 3.23 0.97
N ILE A 109 6.98 3.31 1.19
CA ILE A 109 6.22 2.38 2.04
C ILE A 109 5.24 1.64 1.14
N VAL A 110 5.30 0.30 1.17
CA VAL A 110 4.42 -0.56 0.39
C VAL A 110 3.58 -1.42 1.33
N ASP A 111 2.27 -1.24 1.26
CA ASP A 111 1.29 -2.17 1.80
C ASP A 111 0.88 -3.10 0.65
N PRO A 112 1.36 -4.36 0.65
CA PRO A 112 1.25 -5.25 -0.50
C PRO A 112 -0.09 -5.98 -0.52
N VAL A 113 -1.18 -5.22 -0.64
CA VAL A 113 -2.56 -5.72 -0.54
C VAL A 113 -2.86 -6.78 -1.60
N MET A 114 -2.76 -8.06 -1.22
CA MET A 114 -2.94 -9.21 -2.12
C MET A 114 -3.91 -10.26 -1.58
N GLY A 115 -4.19 -10.27 -0.30
CA GLY A 115 -5.03 -11.31 0.30
C GLY A 115 -5.23 -11.13 1.80
N ASP A 116 -6.12 -11.93 2.36
CA ASP A 116 -6.42 -11.94 3.79
C ASP A 116 -7.00 -13.30 4.19
N ASN A 117 -6.96 -13.62 5.50
CA ASN A 117 -7.53 -14.86 6.06
C ASN A 117 -7.08 -16.13 5.33
N GLY A 118 -5.78 -16.23 5.01
CA GLY A 118 -5.16 -17.39 4.37
C GLY A 118 -5.49 -17.54 2.87
N LYS A 119 -6.02 -16.51 2.22
CA LYS A 119 -6.41 -16.58 0.79
C LYS A 119 -5.98 -15.32 0.04
N ALA A 120 -5.41 -15.51 -1.14
CA ALA A 120 -5.24 -14.41 -2.09
C ALA A 120 -6.61 -13.96 -2.62
N TYR A 121 -6.74 -12.67 -2.91
CA TYR A 121 -7.93 -12.14 -3.56
C TYR A 121 -8.06 -12.68 -5.00
N SER A 122 -9.28 -12.86 -5.45
CA SER A 122 -9.57 -13.43 -6.78
C SER A 122 -9.04 -12.60 -7.96
N THR A 123 -8.75 -11.34 -7.73
CA THR A 123 -8.18 -10.42 -8.72
C THR A 123 -6.66 -10.51 -8.81
N VAL A 124 -6.00 -11.18 -7.86
CA VAL A 124 -4.54 -11.26 -7.77
C VAL A 124 -4.04 -12.48 -8.55
N THR A 125 -3.37 -12.22 -9.66
CA THR A 125 -2.76 -13.24 -10.51
C THR A 125 -1.31 -13.51 -10.07
N PRO A 126 -0.71 -14.67 -10.42
CA PRO A 126 0.70 -14.93 -10.16
C PRO A 126 1.63 -13.82 -10.71
N ALA A 127 1.36 -13.32 -11.92
CA ALA A 127 2.13 -12.23 -12.51
C ALA A 127 2.04 -10.93 -11.69
N LEU A 128 0.86 -10.62 -11.17
CA LEU A 128 0.68 -9.46 -10.29
C LEU A 128 1.42 -9.63 -8.95
N ILE A 129 1.43 -10.86 -8.38
CA ILE A 129 2.21 -11.17 -7.16
C ILE A 129 3.70 -10.89 -7.40
N ASP A 130 4.25 -11.36 -8.52
CA ASP A 130 5.67 -11.15 -8.84
C ASP A 130 5.99 -9.66 -9.00
N ARG A 131 5.08 -8.88 -9.61
CA ARG A 131 5.22 -7.43 -9.75
C ARG A 131 5.17 -6.70 -8.39
N ILE A 132 4.19 -7.03 -7.55
CA ILE A 132 4.07 -6.45 -6.20
C ILE A 132 5.29 -6.84 -5.35
N ARG A 133 5.76 -8.08 -5.45
CA ARG A 133 6.98 -8.53 -4.77
C ARG A 133 8.22 -7.74 -5.22
N ALA A 134 8.35 -7.46 -6.51
CA ALA A 134 9.43 -6.61 -7.01
C ALA A 134 9.32 -5.16 -6.49
N LEU A 135 8.10 -4.61 -6.42
CA LEU A 135 7.84 -3.28 -5.85
C LEU A 135 8.22 -3.24 -4.35
N CYS A 136 7.91 -4.30 -3.58
CA CYS A 136 8.35 -4.45 -2.19
C CYS A 136 9.87 -4.42 -2.07
N GLY A 137 10.60 -5.05 -3.01
CA GLY A 137 12.07 -5.04 -3.06
C GLY A 137 12.67 -3.64 -3.31
N ALA A 138 11.89 -2.70 -3.83
CA ALA A 138 12.27 -1.31 -4.02
C ALA A 138 11.82 -0.38 -2.87
N ALA A 139 11.15 -0.91 -1.85
CA ALA A 139 10.63 -0.15 -0.72
C ALA A 139 11.63 -0.01 0.42
N ASP A 140 11.50 1.05 1.23
CA ASP A 140 12.21 1.18 2.52
C ASP A 140 11.49 0.38 3.63
N LEU A 141 10.16 0.25 3.53
CA LEU A 141 9.33 -0.43 4.51
C LEU A 141 8.16 -1.13 3.80
N ILE A 142 7.87 -2.36 4.20
CA ILE A 142 6.69 -3.11 3.77
C ILE A 142 5.77 -3.42 4.95
N LEU A 143 4.45 -3.41 4.71
CA LEU A 143 3.42 -3.57 5.74
C LEU A 143 2.49 -4.77 5.47
N PRO A 144 2.99 -5.97 5.16
CA PRO A 144 2.12 -7.09 4.85
C PRO A 144 1.32 -7.55 6.07
N ASN A 145 0.08 -8.02 5.85
CA ASN A 145 -0.58 -8.88 6.82
C ASN A 145 0.02 -10.30 6.78
N TYR A 146 -0.42 -11.18 7.69
CA TYR A 146 0.14 -12.53 7.78
C TYR A 146 -0.04 -13.35 6.49
N THR A 147 -1.17 -13.22 5.80
CA THR A 147 -1.41 -13.89 4.52
C THR A 147 -0.47 -13.37 3.44
N GLU A 148 -0.32 -12.07 3.34
CA GLU A 148 0.54 -11.40 2.36
C GLU A 148 2.03 -11.69 2.61
N ALA A 149 2.44 -11.74 3.87
CA ALA A 149 3.80 -12.13 4.24
C ALA A 149 4.16 -13.52 3.70
N GLN A 150 3.25 -14.48 3.83
CA GLN A 150 3.44 -15.83 3.29
C GLN A 150 3.48 -15.83 1.76
N ILE A 151 2.61 -15.06 1.09
CA ILE A 151 2.60 -14.90 -0.37
C ILE A 151 3.92 -14.31 -0.85
N LEU A 152 4.41 -13.23 -0.20
CA LEU A 152 5.69 -12.59 -0.54
C LEU A 152 6.88 -13.55 -0.39
N LEU A 153 6.82 -14.44 0.60
CA LEU A 153 7.82 -15.51 0.81
C LEU A 153 7.56 -16.76 -0.05
N GLN A 154 6.62 -16.68 -1.00
CA GLN A 154 6.27 -17.79 -1.92
C GLN A 154 5.80 -19.05 -1.20
N ARG A 155 5.11 -18.88 -0.07
CA ARG A 155 4.50 -19.95 0.72
C ARG A 155 3.01 -20.07 0.44
N GLN A 156 2.47 -21.24 0.72
CA GLN A 156 1.01 -21.43 0.76
C GLN A 156 0.48 -20.71 2.01
N PRO A 157 -0.44 -19.75 1.88
CA PRO A 157 -0.99 -19.05 3.02
C PRO A 157 -1.74 -19.99 3.97
N GLN A 158 -1.52 -19.78 5.27
CA GLN A 158 -2.14 -20.51 6.38
C GLN A 158 -2.75 -19.51 7.36
N THR A 159 -3.61 -20.00 8.24
CA THR A 159 -4.32 -19.18 9.24
C THR A 159 -3.99 -19.59 10.68
N GLU A 160 -2.95 -20.38 10.87
CA GLU A 160 -2.53 -20.79 12.19
C GLU A 160 -1.99 -19.60 13.00
N LEU A 161 -2.28 -19.60 14.30
CA LEU A 161 -1.73 -18.63 15.23
C LEU A 161 -0.22 -18.86 15.36
N LEU A 162 0.54 -17.79 15.23
CA LEU A 162 1.99 -17.84 15.41
C LEU A 162 2.34 -17.63 16.89
N THR A 163 3.40 -18.29 17.36
CA THR A 163 4.11 -17.87 18.57
C THR A 163 4.88 -16.58 18.29
N ASP A 164 5.27 -15.86 19.34
CA ASP A 164 6.05 -14.63 19.19
C ASP A 164 7.37 -14.88 18.46
N GLU A 165 8.03 -16.01 18.71
CA GLU A 165 9.27 -16.42 18.04
C GLU A 165 9.04 -16.68 16.53
N ALA A 166 7.92 -17.34 16.19
CA ALA A 166 7.58 -17.60 14.78
C ALA A 166 7.18 -16.32 14.05
N ALA A 167 6.50 -15.39 14.73
CA ALA A 167 6.17 -14.08 14.19
C ALA A 167 7.43 -13.23 13.94
N GLN A 168 8.38 -13.24 14.87
CA GLN A 168 9.65 -12.57 14.69
C GLN A 168 10.45 -13.18 13.55
N ALA A 169 10.54 -14.51 13.47
CA ALA A 169 11.24 -15.20 12.39
C ALA A 169 10.63 -14.85 11.00
N LEU A 170 9.30 -14.76 10.91
CA LEU A 170 8.61 -14.34 9.69
C LEU A 170 8.97 -12.89 9.29
N ALA A 171 9.00 -11.99 10.26
CA ALA A 171 9.40 -10.60 10.02
C ALA A 171 10.88 -10.51 9.58
N ASP A 172 11.77 -11.26 10.21
CA ASP A 172 13.20 -11.31 9.87
C ASP A 172 13.41 -11.84 8.45
N GLU A 173 12.68 -12.84 8.01
CA GLU A 173 12.77 -13.35 6.64
C GLU A 173 12.34 -12.29 5.60
N LEU A 174 11.34 -11.47 5.92
CA LEU A 174 10.89 -10.38 5.02
C LEU A 174 11.96 -9.29 4.87
N THR A 175 12.91 -9.15 5.81
CA THR A 175 14.01 -8.19 5.67
C THR A 175 14.99 -8.56 4.55
N ALA A 176 14.96 -9.80 4.06
CA ALA A 176 15.67 -10.17 2.83
C ALA A 176 15.03 -9.57 1.56
N LEU A 177 13.77 -9.15 1.65
CA LEU A 177 13.06 -8.51 0.53
C LEU A 177 13.13 -6.98 0.61
N ALA A 178 12.92 -6.40 1.80
CA ALA A 178 12.94 -4.95 2.03
C ALA A 178 13.68 -4.63 3.32
N PRO A 179 14.37 -3.47 3.44
CA PRO A 179 15.13 -3.10 4.64
C PRO A 179 14.32 -3.07 5.94
N GLY A 180 12.99 -2.84 5.84
CA GLY A 180 12.09 -2.87 6.98
C GLY A 180 10.80 -3.63 6.64
N ALA A 181 10.28 -4.37 7.64
CA ALA A 181 8.99 -5.05 7.52
C ALA A 181 8.22 -4.95 8.84
N VAL A 182 6.91 -4.68 8.73
CA VAL A 182 5.96 -4.75 9.84
C VAL A 182 4.85 -5.69 9.43
N VAL A 183 4.77 -6.85 10.07
CA VAL A 183 3.70 -7.82 9.80
C VAL A 183 2.50 -7.50 10.66
N THR A 184 1.36 -7.26 10.02
CA THR A 184 0.09 -6.93 10.67
C THR A 184 -0.82 -8.16 10.77
N GLY A 185 -1.88 -8.09 11.59
CA GLY A 185 -2.87 -9.16 11.71
C GLY A 185 -2.35 -10.45 12.38
N LEU A 186 -1.22 -10.38 13.09
CA LEU A 186 -0.65 -11.55 13.80
C LEU A 186 -1.37 -11.88 15.11
N SER A 187 -2.09 -10.92 15.70
CA SER A 187 -2.75 -11.10 16.97
C SER A 187 -4.26 -11.17 16.79
N LEU A 188 -4.84 -12.33 17.05
CA LEU A 188 -6.26 -12.48 17.37
C LEU A 188 -6.43 -12.32 18.89
N ILE A 189 -6.00 -11.20 19.44
CA ILE A 189 -6.43 -10.83 20.77
C ILE A 189 -7.90 -10.43 20.64
N HIS A 190 -8.77 -11.27 21.15
CA HIS A 190 -10.16 -10.90 21.36
C HIS A 190 -10.18 -9.74 22.36
N ILE A 191 -10.44 -8.56 21.84
CA ILE A 191 -10.86 -7.45 22.68
C ILE A 191 -12.37 -7.56 22.88
#